data_4a465ee6de9768d863b8a6f072206b9b
#
_entry.id   4a465ee6de9768d863b8a6f072206b9b
#
_cell.length_a   1.000
_cell.length_b   1.000
_cell.length_c   1.000
_cell.angle_alpha   90.00
_cell.angle_beta   90.00
_cell.angle_gamma   90.00
#
_symmetry.space_group_name_H-M   'P 1'
#
loop_
_entity.id
_entity.type
_entity.pdbx_description
1 polymer ?
#
loop_
_entity_poly.entity_id
_entity_poly.type
_entity_poly.pdbx_seq_one_letter_code
_entity_poly.pdbx_strand_id
1 'polypeptide(L)'
;DNRTNYYDYILNQKENEFVIFHGGFYSPQKAKFFRKLIKAVDDNIKVYFWGDIDLGGFNMFVRLKENIIPNLQPLNMGLEEYKKYLYSGLEKNEDYLGILKGLLNDEKYGPFYDVIENIILNRKTIEQENFLI
;
A
#
# COMPACT_ATOMS: atom_id res chain seq x y z
N ASP A 1 -5.75 -0.18 -12.89
CA ASP A 1 -6.63 -1.02 -12.07
C ASP A 1 -5.81 -2.11 -11.37
N ASN A 2 -5.95 -2.20 -10.06
CA ASN A 2 -5.24 -3.16 -9.22
C ASN A 2 -5.42 -4.63 -9.62
N ARG A 3 -6.45 -4.93 -10.41
CA ARG A 3 -6.68 -6.29 -10.93
C ARG A 3 -5.54 -6.77 -11.80
N THR A 4 -4.98 -5.92 -12.64
CA THR A 4 -3.87 -6.28 -13.52
C THR A 4 -2.65 -6.70 -12.71
N ASN A 5 -2.31 -5.93 -11.68
CA ASN A 5 -1.21 -6.27 -10.78
C ASN A 5 -1.48 -7.57 -10.01
N TYR A 6 -2.72 -7.79 -9.59
CA TYR A 6 -3.11 -9.03 -8.91
C TYR A 6 -2.87 -10.24 -9.79
N TYR A 7 -3.33 -10.20 -11.06
CA TYR A 7 -3.12 -11.31 -11.99
C TYR A 7 -1.66 -11.52 -12.32
N ASP A 8 -0.90 -10.45 -12.53
CA ASP A 8 0.54 -10.54 -12.80
C ASP A 8 1.27 -11.16 -11.62
N TYR A 9 0.96 -10.73 -10.40
CA TYR A 9 1.57 -11.28 -9.20
C TYR A 9 1.25 -12.77 -9.01
N ILE A 10 0.01 -13.19 -9.25
CA ILE A 10 -0.38 -14.61 -9.15
C ILE A 10 0.42 -15.47 -10.13
N LEU A 11 0.63 -15.00 -11.36
CA LEU A 11 1.39 -15.74 -12.36
C LEU A 11 2.85 -15.93 -11.95
N ASN A 12 3.38 -15.04 -11.14
CA ASN A 12 4.79 -15.02 -10.72
C ASN A 12 4.98 -15.31 -9.23
N GLN A 13 3.91 -15.70 -8.53
CA GLN A 13 3.99 -15.92 -7.09
C GLN A 13 4.89 -17.10 -6.72
N LYS A 14 5.54 -16.96 -5.57
CA LYS A 14 6.36 -18.03 -4.99
C LYS A 14 5.47 -19.04 -4.27
N GLU A 15 6.02 -20.25 -4.05
CA GLU A 15 5.36 -21.26 -3.23
C GLU A 15 5.07 -20.71 -1.82
N ASN A 16 3.95 -21.14 -1.24
CA ASN A 16 3.51 -20.76 0.11
C ASN A 16 3.02 -19.32 0.26
N GLU A 17 2.70 -18.64 -0.84
CA GLU A 17 2.03 -17.34 -0.80
C GLU A 17 0.54 -17.50 -1.06
N PHE A 18 -0.28 -16.81 -0.27
CA PHE A 18 -1.71 -16.69 -0.47
C PHE A 18 -2.03 -15.23 -0.83
N VAL A 19 -2.53 -15.00 -2.04
CA VAL A 19 -2.73 -13.65 -2.58
C VAL A 19 -4.21 -13.33 -2.67
N ILE A 20 -4.59 -12.17 -2.13
CA ILE A 20 -5.98 -11.70 -2.11
C ILE A 20 -6.06 -10.35 -2.79
N PHE A 21 -7.03 -10.22 -3.70
CA PHE A 21 -7.42 -8.94 -4.27
C PHE A 21 -8.69 -8.45 -3.57
N HIS A 22 -8.65 -7.24 -2.99
CA HIS A 22 -9.81 -6.71 -2.29
C HIS A 22 -10.49 -5.50 -2.97
N GLY A 23 -9.92 -4.99 -4.05
CA GLY A 23 -10.58 -4.02 -4.93
C GLY A 23 -10.98 -2.70 -4.29
N GLY A 24 -10.03 -1.92 -3.81
CA GLY A 24 -10.29 -0.60 -3.23
C GLY A 24 -10.48 -0.62 -1.71
N PHE A 25 -11.06 0.44 -1.16
CA PHE A 25 -11.28 0.53 0.28
C PHE A 25 -12.22 -0.59 0.77
N TYR A 26 -11.90 -1.17 1.91
CA TYR A 26 -12.71 -2.25 2.44
C TYR A 26 -14.04 -1.75 3.00
N SER A 27 -15.10 -2.51 2.70
CA SER A 27 -16.42 -2.35 3.29
C SER A 27 -16.50 -3.07 4.64
N PRO A 28 -17.56 -2.85 5.46
CA PRO A 28 -17.78 -3.64 6.67
C PRO A 28 -17.78 -5.15 6.43
N GLN A 29 -18.34 -5.60 5.30
CA GLN A 29 -18.35 -7.02 4.92
C GLN A 29 -16.94 -7.53 4.63
N LYS A 30 -16.14 -6.77 3.91
CA LYS A 30 -14.73 -7.11 3.65
C LYS A 30 -13.90 -7.13 4.94
N ALA A 31 -14.14 -6.18 5.84
CA ALA A 31 -13.50 -6.15 7.15
C ALA A 31 -13.80 -7.42 7.94
N LYS A 32 -15.05 -7.87 7.93
CA LYS A 32 -15.49 -9.11 8.59
C LYS A 32 -14.78 -10.33 8.01
N PHE A 33 -14.69 -10.40 6.68
CA PHE A 33 -13.95 -11.45 5.98
C PHE A 33 -12.48 -11.48 6.37
N PHE A 34 -11.80 -10.34 6.35
CA PHE A 34 -10.39 -10.26 6.72
C PHE A 34 -10.14 -10.66 8.18
N ARG A 35 -11.02 -10.26 9.11
CA ARG A 35 -10.90 -10.65 10.51
C ARG A 35 -11.00 -12.17 10.67
N LYS A 36 -11.93 -12.81 9.97
CA LYS A 36 -12.06 -14.29 9.98
C LYS A 36 -10.83 -14.96 9.40
N LEU A 37 -10.31 -14.44 8.29
CA LEU A 37 -9.14 -14.98 7.63
C LEU A 37 -7.91 -14.90 8.55
N ILE A 38 -7.68 -13.75 9.17
CA ILE A 38 -6.53 -13.55 10.07
C ILE A 38 -6.60 -14.46 11.31
N LYS A 39 -7.79 -14.72 11.83
CA LYS A 39 -7.98 -15.67 12.93
C LYS A 39 -7.70 -17.11 12.54
N ALA A 40 -7.91 -17.45 11.27
CA ALA A 40 -7.74 -18.81 10.75
C ALA A 40 -6.28 -19.12 10.39
N VAL A 41 -5.42 -18.11 10.24
CA VAL A 41 -4.00 -18.31 9.89
C VAL A 41 -3.13 -18.27 11.15
N ASP A 42 -1.98 -18.94 11.05
CA ASP A 42 -0.98 -19.01 12.12
C ASP A 42 -0.39 -17.60 12.37
N ASP A 43 -0.10 -17.27 13.63
CA ASP A 43 0.52 -16.00 14.03
C ASP A 43 1.90 -15.78 13.40
N ASN A 44 2.57 -16.85 12.97
CA ASN A 44 3.86 -16.79 12.30
C ASN A 44 3.77 -16.42 10.83
N ILE A 45 2.57 -16.34 10.25
CA ILE A 45 2.37 -15.96 8.86
C ILE A 45 2.59 -14.45 8.71
N LYS A 46 3.48 -14.09 7.79
CA LYS A 46 3.72 -12.70 7.43
C LYS A 46 2.63 -12.23 6.47
N VAL A 47 2.07 -11.05 6.76
CA VAL A 47 1.00 -10.46 5.98
C VAL A 47 1.49 -9.15 5.37
N TYR A 48 1.32 -9.01 4.06
CA TYR A 48 1.78 -7.84 3.31
C TYR A 48 0.63 -7.16 2.59
N PHE A 49 0.76 -5.84 2.46
CA PHE A 49 -0.14 -5.02 1.67
C PHE A 49 0.65 -4.34 0.54
N TRP A 50 0.12 -4.43 -0.67
CA TRP A 50 0.68 -3.73 -1.83
C TRP A 50 -0.40 -2.85 -2.45
N GLY A 51 -0.17 -1.55 -2.47
CA GLY A 51 -1.05 -0.55 -3.07
C GLY A 51 -0.26 0.53 -3.79
N ASP A 52 -0.97 1.57 -4.20
CA ASP A 52 -0.33 2.73 -4.81
C ASP A 52 0.59 3.45 -3.82
N ILE A 53 1.66 4.03 -4.31
CA ILE A 53 2.54 4.89 -3.52
C ILE A 53 1.95 6.30 -3.56
N ASP A 54 0.86 6.47 -2.84
CA ASP A 54 0.10 7.71 -2.76
C ASP A 54 -0.69 7.79 -1.45
N LEU A 55 -1.40 8.90 -1.26
CA LEU A 55 -2.22 9.12 -0.06
C LEU A 55 -3.25 8.01 0.16
N GLY A 56 -3.91 7.57 -0.92
CA GLY A 56 -4.90 6.50 -0.85
C GLY A 56 -4.33 5.18 -0.38
N GLY A 57 -3.18 4.79 -0.95
CA GLY A 57 -2.47 3.56 -0.57
C GLY A 57 -2.00 3.60 0.88
N PHE A 58 -1.42 4.72 1.32
CA PHE A 58 -0.97 4.88 2.71
C PHE A 58 -2.13 4.80 3.70
N ASN A 59 -3.23 5.49 3.39
CA ASN A 59 -4.43 5.47 4.24
C ASN A 59 -5.02 4.06 4.34
N MET A 60 -5.08 3.34 3.24
CA MET A 60 -5.60 1.98 3.24
C MET A 60 -4.74 1.05 4.09
N PHE A 61 -3.42 1.13 3.94
CA PHE A 61 -2.48 0.36 4.76
C PHE A 61 -2.72 0.63 6.25
N VAL A 62 -2.75 1.90 6.64
CA VAL A 62 -2.91 2.28 8.05
C VAL A 62 -4.25 1.79 8.61
N ARG A 63 -5.33 1.94 7.86
CA ARG A 63 -6.66 1.48 8.29
C ARG A 63 -6.70 -0.03 8.49
N LEU A 64 -6.13 -0.80 7.57
CA LEU A 64 -6.05 -2.26 7.70
C LEU A 64 -5.21 -2.67 8.91
N LYS A 65 -4.05 -2.04 9.09
CA LYS A 65 -3.14 -2.34 10.20
C LYS A 65 -3.76 -2.02 11.56
N GLU A 66 -4.36 -0.84 11.68
CA GLU A 66 -4.93 -0.39 12.96
C GLU A 66 -6.18 -1.16 13.36
N ASN A 67 -7.00 -1.56 12.41
CA ASN A 67 -8.33 -2.11 12.69
C ASN A 67 -8.43 -3.63 12.55
N ILE A 68 -7.57 -4.27 11.75
CA ILE A 68 -7.77 -5.68 11.38
C ILE A 68 -6.48 -6.50 11.52
N ILE A 69 -5.33 -6.03 10.97
CA ILE A 69 -4.11 -6.81 10.80
C ILE A 69 -2.94 -6.10 11.48
N PRO A 70 -2.74 -6.28 12.80
CA PRO A 70 -1.70 -5.53 13.53
C PRO A 70 -0.27 -5.76 13.02
N ASN A 71 0.01 -6.90 12.42
CA ASN A 71 1.34 -7.26 11.90
C ASN A 71 1.49 -7.00 10.40
N LEU A 72 0.61 -6.22 9.79
CA LEU A 72 0.67 -5.87 8.38
C LEU A 72 1.94 -5.09 8.05
N GLN A 73 2.58 -5.45 6.94
CA GLN A 73 3.76 -4.77 6.43
C GLN A 73 3.54 -4.32 4.98
N PRO A 74 4.13 -3.18 4.57
CA PRO A 74 4.03 -2.77 3.17
C PRO A 74 4.92 -3.61 2.27
N LEU A 75 4.46 -3.86 1.05
CA LEU A 75 5.22 -4.54 0.00
C LEU A 75 5.30 -3.64 -1.22
N ASN A 76 6.50 -3.45 -1.76
CA ASN A 76 6.74 -2.63 -2.96
C ASN A 76 6.24 -1.18 -2.86
N MET A 77 6.20 -0.63 -1.65
CA MET A 77 5.73 0.73 -1.40
C MET A 77 6.81 1.62 -0.77
N GLY A 78 8.07 1.22 -0.88
CA GLY A 78 9.18 1.91 -0.25
C GLY A 78 9.86 2.93 -1.16
N LEU A 79 10.90 3.57 -0.62
CA LEU A 79 11.66 4.60 -1.33
C LEU A 79 12.38 4.05 -2.57
N GLU A 80 12.85 2.82 -2.51
CA GLU A 80 13.55 2.19 -3.63
C GLU A 80 12.62 2.05 -4.84
N GLU A 81 11.42 1.53 -4.63
CA GLU A 81 10.41 1.40 -5.66
C GLU A 81 9.96 2.77 -6.17
N TYR A 82 9.77 3.72 -5.27
CA TYR A 82 9.40 5.08 -5.63
C TYR A 82 10.41 5.69 -6.61
N LYS A 83 11.69 5.61 -6.30
CA LYS A 83 12.75 6.13 -7.16
C LYS A 83 12.81 5.44 -8.51
N LYS A 84 12.62 4.12 -8.51
CA LYS A 84 12.66 3.32 -9.73
C LYS A 84 11.58 3.72 -10.74
N TYR A 85 10.38 4.05 -10.27
CA TYR A 85 9.24 4.36 -11.13
C TYR A 85 8.88 5.85 -11.18
N LEU A 86 9.73 6.71 -10.63
CA LEU A 86 9.48 8.15 -10.58
C LEU A 86 9.26 8.78 -11.96
N TYR A 87 9.91 8.28 -12.97
CA TYR A 87 9.80 8.78 -14.36
C TYR A 87 8.38 8.72 -14.92
N SER A 88 7.56 7.79 -14.42
CA SER A 88 6.16 7.61 -14.83
C SER A 88 5.16 8.06 -13.76
N GLY A 89 5.63 8.82 -12.75
CA GLY A 89 4.80 9.30 -11.66
C GLY A 89 3.79 10.35 -12.10
N LEU A 90 2.72 10.49 -11.31
CA LEU A 90 1.66 11.48 -11.52
C LEU A 90 1.92 12.72 -10.66
N GLU A 91 1.91 13.89 -11.29
CA GLU A 91 2.06 15.16 -10.59
C GLU A 91 0.86 15.45 -9.68
N LYS A 92 1.15 16.05 -8.52
CA LYS A 92 0.15 16.45 -7.53
C LYS A 92 0.25 17.94 -7.21
N ASN A 93 -0.89 18.54 -6.86
CA ASN A 93 -0.98 19.96 -6.52
C ASN A 93 -0.57 20.22 -5.06
N GLU A 94 -0.50 21.51 -4.70
CA GLU A 94 -0.10 21.95 -3.36
C GLU A 94 -1.03 21.44 -2.26
N ASP A 95 -2.32 21.40 -2.49
CA ASP A 95 -3.30 20.94 -1.50
C ASP A 95 -3.06 19.47 -1.14
N TYR A 96 -2.83 18.65 -2.14
CA TYR A 96 -2.49 17.23 -1.95
C TYR A 96 -1.19 17.07 -1.16
N LEU A 97 -0.15 17.79 -1.54
CA LEU A 97 1.15 17.73 -0.87
C LEU A 97 1.06 18.24 0.58
N GLY A 98 0.19 19.22 0.84
CA GLY A 98 -0.08 19.72 2.19
C GLY A 98 -0.67 18.64 3.09
N ILE A 99 -1.59 17.83 2.56
CA ILE A 99 -2.15 16.69 3.30
C ILE A 99 -1.06 15.67 3.63
N LEU A 100 -0.19 15.35 2.68
CA LEU A 100 0.94 14.44 2.92
C LEU A 100 1.90 14.96 4.00
N LYS A 101 2.18 16.27 4.01
CA LYS A 101 3.02 16.87 5.07
C LYS A 101 2.44 16.63 6.46
N GLY A 102 1.12 16.66 6.59
CA GLY A 102 0.44 16.37 7.86
C GLY A 102 0.68 14.95 8.35
N LEU A 103 0.83 13.99 7.44
CA LEU A 103 1.09 12.59 7.80
C LEU A 103 2.46 12.39 8.46
N LEU A 104 3.42 13.27 8.22
CA LEU A 104 4.74 13.20 8.84
C LEU A 104 4.72 13.44 10.36
N ASN A 105 3.62 13.97 10.88
CA ASN A 105 3.40 14.17 12.31
C ASN A 105 2.58 13.04 12.94
N ASP A 106 2.17 12.05 12.16
CA ASP A 106 1.38 10.91 12.62
C ASP A 106 2.24 9.64 12.56
N GLU A 107 2.58 9.09 13.73
CA GLU A 107 3.45 7.92 13.82
C GLU A 107 2.90 6.66 13.14
N LYS A 108 1.58 6.60 12.88
CA LYS A 108 0.96 5.49 12.15
C LYS A 108 1.49 5.39 10.72
N TYR A 109 1.97 6.49 10.14
CA TYR A 109 2.53 6.55 8.80
C TYR A 109 4.06 6.43 8.79
N GLY A 110 4.66 6.09 9.93
CA GLY A 110 6.10 5.93 10.06
C GLY A 110 6.78 5.09 8.99
N PRO A 111 6.20 3.93 8.58
CA PRO A 111 6.78 3.12 7.50
C PRO A 111 6.93 3.85 6.16
N PHE A 112 6.24 4.96 5.97
CA PHE A 112 6.23 5.72 4.72
C PHE A 112 6.88 7.10 4.81
N TYR A 113 7.47 7.49 5.93
CA TYR A 113 8.01 8.85 6.10
C TYR A 113 9.01 9.24 5.04
N ASP A 114 9.97 8.38 4.73
CA ASP A 114 10.98 8.65 3.70
C ASP A 114 10.37 8.78 2.31
N VAL A 115 9.43 7.92 1.97
CA VAL A 115 8.68 7.99 0.71
C VAL A 115 7.84 9.26 0.64
N ILE A 116 7.12 9.60 1.72
CA ILE A 116 6.29 10.81 1.78
C ILE A 116 7.14 12.07 1.56
N GLU A 117 8.30 12.15 2.21
CA GLU A 117 9.23 13.28 2.02
C GLU A 117 9.67 13.40 0.56
N ASN A 118 9.92 12.28 -0.11
CA ASN A 118 10.31 12.27 -1.52
C ASN A 118 9.14 12.61 -2.46
N ILE A 119 7.92 12.21 -2.13
CA ILE A 119 6.73 12.63 -2.88
C ILE A 119 6.59 14.16 -2.80
N ILE A 120 6.76 14.74 -1.64
CA ILE A 120 6.68 16.19 -1.43
C ILE A 120 7.77 16.90 -2.24
N LEU A 121 8.98 16.38 -2.23
CA LEU A 121 10.11 16.93 -2.96
C LEU A 121 9.92 16.89 -4.49
N ASN A 122 9.49 15.74 -5.00
CA ASN A 122 9.35 15.50 -6.44
C ASN A 122 7.95 15.85 -6.97
N ARG A 123 6.97 16.06 -6.08
CA ARG A 123 5.59 16.42 -6.41
C ARG A 123 4.85 15.36 -7.23
N LYS A 124 5.25 14.11 -7.12
CA LYS A 124 4.71 12.98 -7.89
C LYS A 124 4.39 11.80 -6.99
N THR A 125 3.33 11.08 -7.36
CA THR A 125 2.96 9.78 -6.77
C THR A 125 3.14 8.68 -7.80
N ILE A 126 3.15 7.42 -7.34
CA ILE A 126 3.32 6.25 -8.21
C ILE A 126 2.10 5.35 -8.07
N GLU A 127 1.47 5.05 -9.20
CA GLU A 127 0.41 4.05 -9.22
C GLU A 127 0.98 2.64 -9.34
N GLN A 128 0.30 1.69 -8.73
CA GLN A 128 0.71 0.29 -8.73
C GLN A 128 0.91 -0.26 -10.15
N GLU A 129 0.15 0.24 -11.11
CA GLU A 129 0.23 -0.16 -12.51
C GLU A 129 1.58 0.16 -13.18
N ASN A 130 2.32 1.14 -12.64
CA ASN A 130 3.66 1.48 -13.15
C ASN A 130 4.63 0.31 -13.05
N PHE A 131 4.38 -0.63 -12.15
CA PHE A 131 5.23 -1.81 -11.95
C PHE A 131 5.11 -2.84 -13.07
N LEU A 132 4.16 -2.67 -13.98
CA LEU A 132 3.93 -3.60 -15.10
C LEU A 132 4.69 -3.24 -16.36
N ILE A 133 5.41 -2.15 -16.34
CA ILE A 133 6.12 -1.63 -17.51
C ILE A 133 7.56 -2.15 -17.57
#